data_b8155bded1c36b321c470f3a416bcde3
#
_entry.id   b8155bded1c36b321c470f3a416bcde3
#
_cell.length_a   1.000
_cell.length_b   1.000
_cell.length_c   1.000
_cell.angle_alpha   90.00
_cell.angle_beta   90.00
_cell.angle_gamma   90.00
#
_symmetry.space_group_name_H-M   'P 1'
#
loop_
_entity.id
_entity.type
_entity.pdbx_description
1 polymer ?
#
loop_
_entity_poly.entity_id
_entity_poly.type
_entity_poly.pdbx_seq_one_letter_code
_entity_poly.pdbx_strand_id
1 'polypeptide(L)'
;MANTIRQDIIKMLLEAGSGHSAGPLDMADIFTVLYFHILHHNPKKPNWSQRDRIVLSCGHICPVRYAAMARAGYFPLKELSTLRKLGSRLQGHPELSKLPGTENTSGPLAQGISVAVGMALAGRLDKKSWRVYAVLSDGEHNEGQLWEAVMFAGKNKLSNLTAIVDRNNIQIDGNTENIMPLEPFADKYRAFGWHVI
;
A
#
# COMPACT_ATOMS: atom_id res chain seq x y z
N MET A 1 14.67 -3.93 12.00
CA MET A 1 13.65 -2.87 11.73
C MET A 1 12.23 -3.47 11.68
N ALA A 2 11.95 -4.51 10.92
CA ALA A 2 10.59 -5.08 10.80
C ALA A 2 9.95 -5.43 12.15
N ASN A 3 10.69 -6.09 13.06
CA ASN A 3 10.18 -6.38 14.40
C ASN A 3 9.85 -5.10 15.21
N THR A 4 10.62 -4.04 15.03
CA THR A 4 10.35 -2.73 15.66
C THR A 4 9.04 -2.13 15.10
N ILE A 5 8.83 -2.22 13.79
CA ILE A 5 7.59 -1.78 13.13
C ILE A 5 6.39 -2.58 13.66
N ARG A 6 6.52 -3.91 13.82
CA ARG A 6 5.46 -4.74 14.42
C ARG A 6 5.10 -4.29 15.84
N GLN A 7 6.11 -3.97 16.65
CA GLN A 7 5.88 -3.44 18.01
C GLN A 7 5.16 -2.09 17.99
N ASP A 8 5.52 -1.20 17.06
CA ASP A 8 4.85 0.09 16.91
C ASP A 8 3.40 -0.09 16.45
N ILE A 9 3.13 -1.01 15.53
CA ILE A 9 1.77 -1.35 15.09
C ILE A 9 0.90 -1.81 16.27
N ILE A 10 1.41 -2.76 17.07
CA ILE A 10 0.67 -3.25 18.24
C ILE A 10 0.39 -2.12 19.23
N LYS A 11 1.40 -1.32 19.55
CA LYS A 11 1.26 -0.20 20.50
C LYS A 11 0.24 0.82 20.03
N MET A 12 0.30 1.24 18.74
CA MET A 12 -0.62 2.24 18.23
C MET A 12 -2.05 1.73 18.14
N LEU A 13 -2.26 0.45 17.81
CA LEU A 13 -3.59 -0.16 17.77
C LEU A 13 -4.18 -0.35 19.17
N LEU A 14 -3.36 -0.74 20.15
CA LEU A 14 -3.76 -0.82 21.55
C LEU A 14 -4.21 0.55 22.06
N GLU A 15 -3.44 1.60 21.80
CA GLU A 15 -3.75 2.97 22.20
C GLU A 15 -5.00 3.52 21.49
N ALA A 16 -5.23 3.12 20.23
CA ALA A 16 -6.44 3.51 19.48
C ALA A 16 -7.69 2.74 19.91
N GLY A 17 -7.55 1.57 20.51
CA GLY A 17 -8.65 0.67 20.87
C GLY A 17 -9.43 0.13 19.68
N SER A 18 -8.92 0.33 18.46
CA SER A 18 -9.59 -0.10 17.22
C SER A 18 -8.62 -0.08 16.03
N GLY A 19 -8.95 -0.86 14.99
CA GLY A 19 -8.18 -0.91 13.74
C GLY A 19 -7.89 -2.35 13.32
N HIS A 20 -7.09 -2.49 12.28
CA HIS A 20 -6.71 -3.78 11.69
C HIS A 20 -5.29 -4.15 12.12
N SER A 21 -5.08 -5.38 12.57
CA SER A 21 -3.78 -5.87 13.06
C SER A 21 -3.12 -6.87 12.11
N ALA A 22 -3.88 -7.79 11.52
CA ALA A 22 -3.32 -8.89 10.74
C ALA A 22 -2.50 -8.42 9.54
N GLY A 23 -3.12 -7.78 8.56
CA GLY A 23 -2.43 -7.27 7.37
C GLY A 23 -1.26 -6.32 7.69
N PRO A 24 -1.39 -5.35 8.62
CA PRO A 24 -0.25 -4.53 9.02
C PRO A 24 0.93 -5.33 9.58
N LEU A 25 0.70 -6.37 10.39
CA LEU A 25 1.77 -7.21 10.95
C LEU A 25 2.41 -8.09 9.88
N ASP A 26 1.62 -8.60 8.94
CA ASP A 26 2.07 -9.41 7.82
C ASP A 26 3.00 -8.60 6.89
N MET A 27 2.59 -7.41 6.54
CA MET A 27 3.31 -6.54 5.62
C MET A 27 4.51 -5.80 6.23
N ALA A 28 4.86 -6.04 7.49
CA ALA A 28 5.94 -5.31 8.18
C ALA A 28 7.33 -5.49 7.53
N ASP A 29 7.65 -6.69 7.03
CA ASP A 29 8.92 -6.93 6.33
C ASP A 29 8.94 -6.19 4.98
N ILE A 30 7.85 -6.25 4.23
CA ILE A 30 7.71 -5.58 2.92
C ILE A 30 7.87 -4.06 3.09
N PHE A 31 7.17 -3.45 4.05
CA PHE A 31 7.29 -2.02 4.30
C PHE A 31 8.68 -1.63 4.84
N THR A 32 9.33 -2.51 5.58
CA THR A 32 10.74 -2.31 5.99
C THR A 32 11.64 -2.26 4.76
N VAL A 33 11.53 -3.23 3.86
CA VAL A 33 12.36 -3.26 2.64
C VAL A 33 12.05 -2.07 1.75
N LEU A 34 10.78 -1.73 1.55
CA LEU A 34 10.38 -0.57 0.75
C LEU A 34 11.00 0.72 1.31
N TYR A 35 10.72 1.08 2.56
CA TYR A 35 11.12 2.38 3.11
C TYR A 35 12.61 2.52 3.43
N PHE A 36 13.33 1.43 3.65
CA PHE A 36 14.73 1.50 4.07
C PHE A 36 15.74 1.01 3.04
N HIS A 37 15.28 0.37 1.94
CA HIS A 37 16.18 -0.18 0.93
C HIS A 37 15.78 0.11 -0.53
N ILE A 38 14.47 0.17 -0.84
CA ILE A 38 13.99 0.22 -2.23
C ILE A 38 13.60 1.62 -2.65
N LEU A 39 12.74 2.30 -1.88
CA LEU A 39 12.14 3.57 -2.29
C LEU A 39 13.19 4.69 -2.40
N HIS A 40 13.18 5.36 -3.52
CA HIS A 40 13.88 6.62 -3.68
C HIS A 40 13.01 7.74 -3.11
N HIS A 41 13.26 8.12 -1.87
CA HIS A 41 12.44 9.10 -1.13
C HIS A 41 13.29 9.98 -0.21
N ASN A 42 12.72 11.08 0.26
CA ASN A 42 13.35 11.96 1.23
C ASN A 42 12.32 12.39 2.29
N PRO A 43 12.41 11.89 3.53
CA PRO A 43 11.47 12.25 4.60
C PRO A 43 11.40 13.74 4.91
N LYS A 44 12.51 14.47 4.72
CA LYS A 44 12.57 15.92 4.91
C LYS A 44 11.94 16.72 3.77
N LYS A 45 11.70 16.06 2.62
CA LYS A 45 11.04 16.63 1.45
C LYS A 45 9.95 15.67 0.96
N PRO A 46 8.91 15.40 1.77
CA PRO A 46 7.92 14.35 1.51
C PRO A 46 7.16 14.52 0.20
N ASN A 47 7.06 15.75 -0.32
CA ASN A 47 6.42 16.08 -1.59
C ASN A 47 7.42 16.25 -2.76
N TRP A 48 8.66 15.79 -2.59
CA TRP A 48 9.65 15.87 -3.66
C TRP A 48 9.17 15.18 -4.93
N SER A 49 9.16 15.89 -6.05
CA SER A 49 8.53 15.44 -7.29
C SER A 49 9.21 14.24 -7.94
N GLN A 50 10.51 14.02 -7.67
CA GLN A 50 11.29 12.92 -8.26
C GLN A 50 11.33 11.67 -7.37
N ARG A 51 10.65 11.66 -6.22
CA ARG A 51 10.57 10.46 -5.36
C ARG A 51 9.74 9.36 -6.02
N ASP A 52 9.96 8.14 -5.61
CA ASP A 52 9.05 7.03 -5.92
C ASP A 52 7.67 7.23 -5.30
N ARG A 53 6.69 6.51 -5.80
CA ARG A 53 5.30 6.55 -5.33
C ARG A 53 4.94 5.21 -4.69
N ILE A 54 4.35 5.26 -3.50
CA ILE A 54 3.77 4.08 -2.86
C ILE A 54 2.27 4.31 -2.65
N VAL A 55 1.46 3.58 -3.40
CA VAL A 55 0.01 3.65 -3.35
C VAL A 55 -0.51 2.50 -2.51
N LEU A 56 -1.24 2.83 -1.45
CA LEU A 56 -1.88 1.83 -0.59
C LEU A 56 -3.32 1.64 -1.06
N SER A 57 -3.59 0.52 -1.75
CA SER A 57 -4.93 0.18 -2.22
C SER A 57 -5.78 -0.36 -1.06
N CYS A 58 -5.25 -1.33 -0.32
CA CYS A 58 -5.84 -1.85 0.90
C CYS A 58 -5.60 -0.89 2.09
N GLY A 59 -6.34 0.23 2.12
CA GLY A 59 -6.13 1.32 3.07
C GLY A 59 -6.20 0.95 4.54
N HIS A 60 -6.89 -0.13 4.88
CA HIS A 60 -7.02 -0.63 6.25
C HIS A 60 -5.69 -1.08 6.87
N ILE A 61 -4.66 -1.40 6.05
CA ILE A 61 -3.33 -1.74 6.58
C ILE A 61 -2.45 -0.51 6.84
N CYS A 62 -3.00 0.69 6.84
CA CYS A 62 -2.27 1.94 7.10
C CYS A 62 -1.38 1.95 8.36
N PRO A 63 -1.65 1.20 9.46
CA PRO A 63 -0.75 1.16 10.60
C PRO A 63 0.69 0.80 10.25
N VAL A 64 0.93 -0.16 9.33
CA VAL A 64 2.29 -0.51 8.90
C VAL A 64 2.94 0.65 8.15
N ARG A 65 2.19 1.33 7.27
CA ARG A 65 2.69 2.50 6.55
C ARG A 65 3.08 3.61 7.52
N TYR A 66 2.24 3.93 8.49
CA TYR A 66 2.52 4.99 9.46
C TYR A 66 3.74 4.66 10.32
N ALA A 67 3.87 3.41 10.80
CA ALA A 67 5.04 2.97 11.55
C ALA A 67 6.32 3.09 10.71
N ALA A 68 6.31 2.62 9.47
CA ALA A 68 7.44 2.72 8.56
C ALA A 68 7.82 4.17 8.25
N MET A 69 6.84 5.04 7.97
CA MET A 69 7.05 6.48 7.72
C MET A 69 7.64 7.18 8.94
N ALA A 70 7.11 6.93 10.13
CA ALA A 70 7.64 7.53 11.37
C ALA A 70 9.09 7.09 11.62
N ARG A 71 9.39 5.79 11.44
CA ARG A 71 10.76 5.25 11.56
C ARG A 71 11.70 5.77 10.49
N ALA A 72 11.20 6.05 9.28
CA ALA A 72 11.96 6.69 8.21
C ALA A 72 12.16 8.22 8.43
N GLY A 73 11.47 8.83 9.41
CA GLY A 73 11.66 10.24 9.78
C GLY A 73 10.72 11.24 9.12
N TYR A 74 9.57 10.80 8.58
CA TYR A 74 8.55 11.68 8.02
C TYR A 74 7.84 12.51 9.09
N PHE A 75 7.69 11.97 10.29
CA PHE A 75 7.09 12.63 11.44
C PHE A 75 7.55 11.98 12.76
N PRO A 76 7.35 12.64 13.91
CA PRO A 76 7.81 12.13 15.20
C PRO A 76 7.10 10.83 15.60
N LEU A 77 7.86 9.86 16.12
CA LEU A 77 7.33 8.57 16.59
C LEU A 77 6.19 8.70 17.61
N LYS A 78 6.22 9.74 18.44
CA LYS A 78 5.16 9.99 19.43
C LYS A 78 3.78 10.19 18.80
N GLU A 79 3.70 10.59 17.52
CA GLU A 79 2.42 10.76 16.84
C GLU A 79 1.71 9.43 16.57
N LEU A 80 2.43 8.29 16.55
CA LEU A 80 1.80 6.98 16.36
C LEU A 80 0.69 6.70 17.38
N SER A 81 0.81 7.23 18.61
CA SER A 81 -0.21 7.11 19.65
C SER A 81 -1.50 7.91 19.37
N THR A 82 -1.52 8.69 18.29
CA THR A 82 -2.71 9.48 17.90
C THR A 82 -3.53 8.79 16.80
N LEU A 83 -3.18 7.57 16.41
CA LEU A 83 -3.94 6.82 15.39
C LEU A 83 -5.45 6.85 15.69
N ARG A 84 -6.28 7.23 14.68
CA ARG A 84 -7.74 7.27 14.75
C ARG A 84 -8.35 8.22 15.80
N LYS A 85 -7.54 9.02 16.50
CA LYS A 85 -8.05 10.05 17.42
C LYS A 85 -8.56 11.26 16.66
N LEU A 86 -9.56 11.93 17.21
CA LEU A 86 -10.13 13.16 16.61
C LEU A 86 -9.02 14.21 16.43
N GLY A 87 -8.96 14.81 15.24
CA GLY A 87 -7.96 15.81 14.88
C GLY A 87 -6.59 15.24 14.49
N SER A 88 -6.33 13.94 14.67
CA SER A 88 -5.09 13.32 14.20
C SER A 88 -5.01 13.28 12.68
N ARG A 89 -3.80 13.41 12.15
CA ARG A 89 -3.54 13.18 10.73
C ARG A 89 -3.33 11.70 10.38
N LEU A 90 -3.18 10.84 11.40
CA LEU A 90 -3.08 9.39 11.25
C LEU A 90 -4.49 8.78 11.27
N GLN A 91 -5.16 8.87 10.14
CA GLN A 91 -6.53 8.39 9.96
C GLN A 91 -6.57 6.85 9.90
N GLY A 92 -7.73 6.25 10.19
CA GLY A 92 -7.94 4.80 10.10
C GLY A 92 -7.82 4.23 8.68
N HIS A 93 -7.93 5.10 7.68
CA HIS A 93 -7.51 4.91 6.28
C HIS A 93 -6.74 6.16 5.87
N PRO A 94 -5.67 6.06 5.07
CA PRO A 94 -4.87 7.22 4.71
C PRO A 94 -5.68 8.28 3.95
N GLU A 95 -5.42 9.54 4.27
CA GLU A 95 -5.98 10.67 3.55
C GLU A 95 -4.84 11.51 2.98
N LEU A 96 -4.88 11.74 1.65
CA LEU A 96 -3.84 12.43 0.89
C LEU A 96 -3.53 13.82 1.46
N SER A 97 -4.58 14.56 1.88
CA SER A 97 -4.43 15.94 2.37
C SER A 97 -3.87 16.04 3.79
N LYS A 98 -3.87 14.95 4.56
CA LYS A 98 -3.51 14.98 5.99
C LYS A 98 -2.04 14.69 6.26
N LEU A 99 -1.46 13.73 5.57
CA LEU A 99 -0.11 13.27 5.84
C LEU A 99 0.78 13.43 4.60
N PRO A 100 1.73 14.39 4.59
CA PRO A 100 2.68 14.54 3.49
C PRO A 100 3.47 13.26 3.21
N GLY A 101 3.62 12.91 1.93
CA GLY A 101 4.21 11.63 1.51
C GLY A 101 3.19 10.49 1.37
N THR A 102 1.91 10.78 1.57
CA THR A 102 0.80 9.89 1.19
C THR A 102 0.39 10.17 -0.25
N GLU A 103 0.22 9.12 -1.06
CA GLU A 103 -0.05 9.26 -2.50
C GLU A 103 -1.53 9.27 -2.83
N ASN A 104 -2.34 8.65 -2.00
CA ASN A 104 -3.78 8.51 -2.25
C ASN A 104 -4.57 8.51 -0.96
N THR A 105 -5.78 9.03 -1.03
CA THR A 105 -6.83 8.70 -0.07
C THR A 105 -7.31 7.30 -0.38
N SER A 106 -7.37 6.42 0.60
CA SER A 106 -7.80 5.03 0.42
C SER A 106 -8.88 4.65 1.44
N GLY A 107 -9.57 3.59 1.14
CA GLY A 107 -10.72 3.07 1.91
C GLY A 107 -11.48 2.11 1.02
N PRO A 108 -12.11 2.56 -0.08
CA PRO A 108 -12.67 1.68 -1.08
C PRO A 108 -11.58 0.79 -1.69
N LEU A 109 -11.75 -0.53 -1.59
CA LEU A 109 -10.80 -1.50 -2.11
C LEU A 109 -10.66 -1.41 -3.64
N ALA A 110 -9.55 -1.86 -4.17
CA ALA A 110 -9.20 -1.88 -5.60
C ALA A 110 -9.08 -0.52 -6.30
N GLN A 111 -9.42 0.60 -5.65
CA GLN A 111 -9.25 1.91 -6.27
C GLN A 111 -7.78 2.31 -6.41
N GLY A 112 -6.94 1.89 -5.46
CA GLY A 112 -5.53 2.26 -5.42
C GLY A 112 -4.74 1.78 -6.64
N ILE A 113 -5.02 0.58 -7.17
CA ILE A 113 -4.30 0.09 -8.36
C ILE A 113 -4.57 0.96 -9.59
N SER A 114 -5.80 1.45 -9.78
CA SER A 114 -6.13 2.36 -10.87
C SER A 114 -5.40 3.69 -10.74
N VAL A 115 -5.31 4.23 -9.52
CA VAL A 115 -4.52 5.43 -9.22
C VAL A 115 -3.03 5.20 -9.53
N ALA A 116 -2.49 4.05 -9.11
CA ALA A 116 -1.09 3.68 -9.37
C ALA A 116 -0.81 3.54 -10.87
N VAL A 117 -1.73 2.95 -11.63
CA VAL A 117 -1.66 2.84 -13.11
C VAL A 117 -1.63 4.23 -13.74
N GLY A 118 -2.50 5.14 -13.30
CA GLY A 118 -2.50 6.52 -13.78
C GLY A 118 -1.19 7.25 -13.49
N MET A 119 -0.65 7.10 -12.27
CA MET A 119 0.66 7.66 -11.91
C MET A 119 1.78 7.07 -12.76
N ALA A 120 1.83 5.76 -12.94
CA ALA A 120 2.87 5.10 -13.74
C ALA A 120 2.82 5.56 -15.20
N LEU A 121 1.62 5.68 -15.77
CA LEU A 121 1.43 6.22 -17.12
C LEU A 121 1.90 7.67 -17.23
N ALA A 122 1.51 8.53 -16.30
CA ALA A 122 1.95 9.92 -16.25
C ALA A 122 3.48 10.03 -16.16
N GLY A 123 4.12 9.23 -15.27
CA GLY A 123 5.57 9.20 -15.15
C GLY A 123 6.27 8.80 -16.46
N ARG A 124 5.71 7.85 -17.18
CA ARG A 124 6.24 7.44 -18.49
C ARG A 124 6.08 8.52 -19.56
N LEU A 125 4.91 9.16 -19.61
CA LEU A 125 4.66 10.26 -20.55
C LEU A 125 5.57 11.46 -20.29
N ASP A 126 5.78 11.79 -19.02
CA ASP A 126 6.67 12.87 -18.58
C ASP A 126 8.16 12.47 -18.56
N LYS A 127 8.52 11.26 -19.02
CA LYS A 127 9.89 10.72 -19.03
C LYS A 127 10.56 10.80 -17.65
N LYS A 128 9.82 10.50 -16.59
CA LYS A 128 10.33 10.46 -15.22
C LYS A 128 10.97 9.11 -14.92
N SER A 129 11.96 9.12 -14.04
CA SER A 129 12.67 7.90 -13.61
C SER A 129 12.05 7.21 -12.38
N TRP A 130 11.14 7.87 -11.67
CA TRP A 130 10.52 7.31 -10.47
C TRP A 130 9.59 6.14 -10.80
N ARG A 131 9.49 5.24 -9.85
CA ARG A 131 8.66 4.04 -9.91
C ARG A 131 7.42 4.18 -9.04
N VAL A 132 6.43 3.37 -9.35
CA VAL A 132 5.19 3.26 -8.58
C VAL A 132 5.08 1.87 -8.00
N TYR A 133 4.81 1.78 -6.71
CA TYR A 133 4.57 0.54 -5.98
C TYR A 133 3.12 0.57 -5.47
N ALA A 134 2.29 -0.32 -5.97
CA ALA A 134 0.92 -0.50 -5.49
C ALA A 134 0.88 -1.67 -4.51
N VAL A 135 0.41 -1.41 -3.30
CA VAL A 135 0.23 -2.44 -2.27
C VAL A 135 -1.24 -2.82 -2.23
N LEU A 136 -1.50 -4.10 -2.42
CA LEU A 136 -2.82 -4.71 -2.60
C LEU A 136 -3.01 -5.85 -1.59
N SER A 137 -4.26 -6.18 -1.29
CA SER A 137 -4.64 -7.42 -0.60
C SER A 137 -5.25 -8.41 -1.57
N ASP A 138 -5.27 -9.68 -1.21
CA ASP A 138 -5.89 -10.72 -2.03
C ASP A 138 -7.41 -10.54 -2.12
N GLY A 139 -8.09 -10.25 -1.03
CA GLY A 139 -9.54 -10.06 -1.03
C GLY A 139 -10.06 -8.94 -1.95
N GLU A 140 -9.27 -7.87 -2.17
CA GLU A 140 -9.70 -6.82 -3.09
C GLU A 140 -9.68 -7.24 -4.56
N HIS A 141 -9.11 -8.40 -4.89
CA HIS A 141 -9.16 -8.96 -6.25
C HIS A 141 -10.53 -9.52 -6.63
N ASN A 142 -11.48 -9.54 -5.71
CA ASN A 142 -12.88 -9.79 -6.05
C ASN A 142 -13.58 -8.56 -6.66
N GLU A 143 -12.96 -7.38 -6.62
CA GLU A 143 -13.45 -6.18 -7.29
C GLU A 143 -13.10 -6.21 -8.78
N GLY A 144 -14.11 -6.14 -9.67
CA GLY A 144 -13.91 -6.20 -11.13
C GLY A 144 -12.98 -5.10 -11.66
N GLN A 145 -13.08 -3.91 -11.11
CA GLN A 145 -12.26 -2.75 -11.48
C GLN A 145 -10.75 -3.01 -11.32
N LEU A 146 -10.34 -3.83 -10.36
CA LEU A 146 -8.94 -4.20 -10.19
C LEU A 146 -8.39 -4.87 -11.47
N TRP A 147 -9.14 -5.82 -12.01
CA TRP A 147 -8.74 -6.53 -13.22
C TRP A 147 -8.73 -5.64 -14.46
N GLU A 148 -9.62 -4.65 -14.54
CA GLU A 148 -9.58 -3.63 -15.60
C GLU A 148 -8.25 -2.84 -15.54
N ALA A 149 -7.82 -2.45 -14.35
CA ALA A 149 -6.54 -1.75 -14.15
C ALA A 149 -5.34 -2.65 -14.49
N VAL A 150 -5.37 -3.91 -14.06
CA VAL A 150 -4.32 -4.91 -14.34
C VAL A 150 -4.19 -5.14 -15.86
N MET A 151 -5.32 -5.34 -16.55
CA MET A 151 -5.36 -5.50 -18.01
C MET A 151 -4.81 -4.26 -18.73
N PHE A 152 -5.20 -3.07 -18.31
CA PHE A 152 -4.71 -1.82 -18.88
C PHE A 152 -3.20 -1.65 -18.70
N ALA A 153 -2.68 -1.93 -17.51
CA ALA A 153 -1.26 -1.84 -17.21
C ALA A 153 -0.43 -2.82 -18.06
N GLY A 154 -0.90 -4.06 -18.19
CA GLY A 154 -0.26 -5.09 -19.02
C GLY A 154 -0.24 -4.69 -20.49
N LYS A 155 -1.41 -4.32 -21.07
CA LYS A 155 -1.51 -3.81 -22.46
C LYS A 155 -0.52 -2.67 -22.72
N ASN A 156 -0.41 -1.74 -21.79
CA ASN A 156 0.46 -0.57 -21.94
C ASN A 156 1.91 -0.83 -21.52
N LYS A 157 2.26 -2.03 -21.06
CA LYS A 157 3.61 -2.42 -20.64
C LYS A 157 4.21 -1.40 -19.66
N LEU A 158 3.50 -1.10 -18.58
CA LEU A 158 3.92 -0.11 -17.57
C LEU A 158 5.03 -0.69 -16.69
N SER A 159 6.24 -0.78 -17.22
CA SER A 159 7.41 -1.39 -16.54
C SER A 159 7.89 -0.62 -15.29
N ASN A 160 7.40 0.60 -15.08
CA ASN A 160 7.65 1.40 -13.89
C ASN A 160 6.61 1.20 -12.79
N LEU A 161 5.66 0.26 -12.97
CA LEU A 161 4.67 -0.14 -11.97
C LEU A 161 5.02 -1.52 -11.41
N THR A 162 5.01 -1.64 -10.09
CA THR A 162 5.11 -2.91 -9.36
C THR A 162 3.88 -3.06 -8.48
N ALA A 163 3.14 -4.15 -8.65
CA ALA A 163 2.06 -4.55 -7.76
C ALA A 163 2.60 -5.55 -6.72
N ILE A 164 2.38 -5.28 -5.45
CA ILE A 164 2.75 -6.14 -4.32
C ILE A 164 1.45 -6.60 -3.68
N VAL A 165 1.20 -7.90 -3.69
CA VAL A 165 -0.04 -8.46 -3.17
C VAL A 165 0.23 -9.22 -1.88
N ASP A 166 -0.45 -8.83 -0.82
CA ASP A 166 -0.54 -9.61 0.41
C ASP A 166 -1.53 -10.76 0.18
N ARG A 167 -0.99 -11.94 -0.14
CA ARG A 167 -1.77 -13.18 -0.37
C ARG A 167 -1.85 -13.96 0.95
N ASN A 168 -2.55 -13.42 1.91
CA ASN A 168 -2.68 -14.00 3.25
C ASN A 168 -3.80 -15.05 3.37
N ASN A 169 -4.56 -15.27 2.31
CA ASN A 169 -5.66 -16.22 2.22
C ASN A 169 -6.85 -15.93 3.14
N ILE A 170 -6.96 -14.74 3.66
CA ILE A 170 -8.07 -14.35 4.54
C ILE A 170 -8.79 -13.13 3.97
N GLN A 171 -10.13 -13.23 3.90
CA GLN A 171 -11.01 -12.14 3.50
C GLN A 171 -12.08 -11.96 4.57
N ILE A 172 -12.00 -10.85 5.32
CA ILE A 172 -12.90 -10.51 6.42
C ILE A 172 -12.97 -11.68 7.43
N ASP A 173 -13.97 -12.56 7.32
CA ASP A 173 -14.29 -13.59 8.30
C ASP A 173 -13.94 -15.02 7.86
N GLY A 174 -13.26 -15.19 6.72
CA GLY A 174 -12.99 -16.52 6.22
C GLY A 174 -11.85 -16.64 5.23
N ASN A 175 -11.58 -17.89 4.85
CA ASN A 175 -10.57 -18.17 3.84
C ASN A 175 -11.04 -17.65 2.48
N THR A 176 -10.15 -16.93 1.78
CA THR A 176 -10.43 -16.31 0.49
C THR A 176 -10.99 -17.31 -0.54
N GLU A 177 -10.44 -18.53 -0.58
CA GLU A 177 -10.89 -19.55 -1.54
C GLU A 177 -12.27 -20.13 -1.21
N ASN A 178 -12.74 -20.00 0.02
CA ASN A 178 -14.08 -20.41 0.40
C ASN A 178 -15.12 -19.30 0.16
N ILE A 179 -14.70 -18.04 0.23
CA ILE A 179 -15.60 -16.88 0.04
C ILE A 179 -15.79 -16.62 -1.46
N MET A 180 -14.70 -16.34 -2.16
CA MET A 180 -14.67 -16.13 -3.61
C MET A 180 -13.29 -16.52 -4.14
N PRO A 181 -13.12 -17.69 -4.76
CA PRO A 181 -11.85 -18.24 -5.17
C PRO A 181 -11.03 -17.33 -6.08
N LEU A 182 -9.76 -17.20 -5.79
CA LEU A 182 -8.81 -16.43 -6.60
C LEU A 182 -7.88 -17.31 -7.45
N GLU A 183 -7.69 -18.57 -7.10
CA GLU A 183 -6.79 -19.43 -7.86
C GLU A 183 -7.32 -19.77 -9.26
N PRO A 184 -6.46 -19.96 -10.27
CA PRO A 184 -4.99 -19.80 -10.22
C PRO A 184 -4.59 -18.31 -10.27
N PHE A 185 -4.24 -17.75 -9.12
CA PHE A 185 -4.10 -16.29 -8.95
C PHE A 185 -2.95 -15.69 -9.77
N ALA A 186 -1.77 -16.28 -9.67
CA ALA A 186 -0.59 -15.80 -10.39
C ALA A 186 -0.77 -15.89 -11.91
N ASP A 187 -1.46 -16.92 -12.41
CA ASP A 187 -1.68 -17.11 -13.84
C ASP A 187 -2.63 -16.07 -14.44
N LYS A 188 -3.56 -15.54 -13.66
CA LYS A 188 -4.42 -14.43 -14.08
C LYS A 188 -3.59 -13.19 -14.42
N TYR A 189 -2.60 -12.84 -13.60
CA TYR A 189 -1.68 -11.75 -13.88
C TYR A 189 -0.79 -12.04 -15.10
N ARG A 190 -0.26 -13.27 -15.20
CA ARG A 190 0.54 -13.70 -16.36
C ARG A 190 -0.26 -13.60 -17.65
N ALA A 191 -1.54 -14.00 -17.64
CA ALA A 191 -2.43 -13.91 -18.80
C ALA A 191 -2.63 -12.46 -19.29
N PHE A 192 -2.54 -11.48 -18.41
CA PHE A 192 -2.53 -10.06 -18.76
C PHE A 192 -1.12 -9.53 -19.12
N GLY A 193 -0.11 -10.37 -19.21
CA GLY A 193 1.24 -10.00 -19.64
C GLY A 193 2.11 -9.40 -18.52
N TRP A 194 1.78 -9.61 -17.26
CA TRP A 194 2.63 -9.24 -16.15
C TRP A 194 3.75 -10.26 -15.93
N HIS A 195 4.91 -9.77 -15.50
CA HIS A 195 5.95 -10.62 -14.92
C HIS A 195 5.60 -10.87 -13.46
N VAL A 196 5.49 -12.14 -13.07
CA VAL A 196 5.06 -12.56 -11.73
C VAL A 196 6.15 -13.40 -11.09
N ILE A 197 6.55 -13.04 -9.91
CA ILE A 197 7.54 -13.73 -9.08
C ILE A 197 6.89 -14.20 -7.77
#